data_4795365a3ebfc3ad114e0a2ae387b358
#
_entry.id   4795365a3ebfc3ad114e0a2ae387b358
#
_cell.length_a   1.000
_cell.length_b   1.000
_cell.length_c   1.000
_cell.angle_alpha   90.00
_cell.angle_beta   90.00
_cell.angle_gamma   90.00
#
_symmetry.space_group_name_H-M   'P 1'
#
loop_
_entity.id
_entity.type
_entity.pdbx_description
1 polymer ?
#
loop_
_entity_poly.entity_id
_entity_poly.type
_entity_poly.pdbx_seq_one_letter_code
_entity_poly.pdbx_strand_id
1 'polypeptide(L)'
;MLKKFKSWYKNIFGSRREVVREETMDVKNHRVAIRDVTYFVAKALFTDIPEMIEIERAVYAGQAPWDSTAFANELRREKDRLYLVIRKNDKLLAFIGSTFDERTRDAHITNIAVLPEYQGKGLGRFLLGIMIKKAQKLNYKTVSLEVRVSNKNAQRLYRDLQFEQTGIKRGYYFGDHEDAVDMELFLNENEDEAEDGVEPETREQN
;
A
#
# COMPACT_ATOMS: atom_id res chain seq x y z
N MET A 1 5.26 8.19 29.82
CA MET A 1 5.48 9.65 29.79
C MET A 1 6.07 10.14 28.46
N LEU A 2 7.13 9.54 27.92
CA LEU A 2 7.75 9.96 26.63
C LEU A 2 6.81 9.96 25.41
N LYS A 3 5.88 8.99 25.29
CA LYS A 3 4.92 8.94 24.17
C LYS A 3 3.93 10.11 24.19
N LYS A 4 3.44 10.52 25.38
CA LYS A 4 2.54 11.68 25.51
C LYS A 4 3.25 13.00 25.24
N PHE A 5 4.53 13.12 25.61
CA PHE A 5 5.34 14.31 25.35
C PHE A 5 5.67 14.46 23.86
N LYS A 6 6.01 13.36 23.16
CA LYS A 6 6.19 13.36 21.70
C LYS A 6 4.90 13.74 20.94
N SER A 7 3.75 13.22 21.37
CA SER A 7 2.47 13.57 20.79
C SER A 7 2.12 15.05 21.00
N TRP A 8 2.35 15.59 22.19
CA TRP A 8 2.13 17.01 22.51
C TRP A 8 3.06 17.94 21.71
N TYR A 9 4.35 17.60 21.60
CA TYR A 9 5.33 18.39 20.82
C TYR A 9 5.01 18.40 19.32
N LYS A 10 4.57 17.27 18.76
CA LYS A 10 4.15 17.16 17.35
C LYS A 10 2.87 17.96 17.06
N ASN A 11 1.88 17.95 17.94
CA ASN A 11 0.66 18.73 17.77
C ASN A 11 0.91 20.25 17.75
N ILE A 12 2.01 20.71 18.33
CA ILE A 12 2.35 22.15 18.34
C ILE A 12 3.26 22.55 17.18
N PHE A 13 4.12 21.63 16.70
CA PHE A 13 5.18 21.94 15.73
C PHE A 13 5.12 21.11 14.43
N GLY A 14 4.33 20.04 14.37
CA GLY A 14 4.11 19.26 13.15
C GLY A 14 3.00 19.89 12.28
N SER A 15 3.17 19.89 10.96
CA SER A 15 2.06 20.25 10.09
C SER A 15 0.92 19.24 10.26
N ARG A 16 -0.33 19.67 10.18
CA ARG A 16 -1.53 18.79 10.23
C ARG A 16 -1.36 17.57 9.28
N ARG A 17 -0.72 17.78 8.13
CA ARG A 17 -0.40 16.73 7.15
C ARG A 17 0.55 15.66 7.69
N GLU A 18 1.60 16.03 8.43
CA GLU A 18 2.55 15.05 9.00
C GLU A 18 1.87 14.17 10.05
N VAL A 19 1.01 14.74 10.90
CA VAL A 19 0.26 13.98 11.90
C VAL A 19 -0.69 12.98 11.23
N VAL A 20 -1.46 13.43 10.24
CA VAL A 20 -2.37 12.55 9.46
C VAL A 20 -1.59 11.44 8.76
N ARG A 21 -0.41 11.77 8.21
CA ARG A 21 0.45 10.78 7.56
C ARG A 21 0.93 9.71 8.53
N GLU A 22 1.49 10.10 9.67
CA GLU A 22 1.97 9.14 10.68
C GLU A 22 0.85 8.22 11.18
N GLU A 23 -0.31 8.79 11.51
CA GLU A 23 -1.48 8.00 11.92
C GLU A 23 -1.97 7.07 10.80
N THR A 24 -1.90 7.51 9.55
CA THR A 24 -2.32 6.70 8.41
C THR A 24 -1.33 5.58 8.11
N MET A 25 -0.04 5.84 8.24
CA MET A 25 1.02 4.85 8.03
C MET A 25 1.19 3.89 9.22
N ASP A 26 0.65 4.25 10.40
CA ASP A 26 0.58 3.33 11.53
C ASP A 26 -0.51 2.27 11.27
N VAL A 27 -0.13 1.01 11.45
CA VAL A 27 -1.04 -0.13 11.31
C VAL A 27 -1.02 -0.93 12.60
N LYS A 28 -2.14 -0.90 13.32
CA LYS A 28 -2.32 -1.75 14.49
C LYS A 28 -2.52 -3.19 14.04
N ASN A 29 -1.79 -4.10 14.65
CA ASN A 29 -1.98 -5.52 14.45
C ASN A 29 -3.41 -5.92 14.87
N HIS A 30 -4.12 -6.62 14.00
CA HIS A 30 -5.50 -7.02 14.29
C HIS A 30 -5.88 -8.31 13.56
N ARG A 31 -6.96 -8.93 14.02
CA ARG A 31 -7.60 -10.04 13.31
C ARG A 31 -8.73 -9.54 12.42
N VAL A 32 -8.88 -10.16 11.27
CA VAL A 32 -9.91 -9.82 10.28
C VAL A 32 -10.52 -11.10 9.70
N ALA A 33 -11.82 -11.09 9.47
CA ALA A 33 -12.49 -12.14 8.72
C ALA A 33 -12.50 -11.80 7.23
N ILE A 34 -11.96 -12.69 6.40
CA ILE A 34 -12.03 -12.60 4.95
C ILE A 34 -12.71 -13.87 4.46
N ARG A 35 -13.92 -13.78 3.87
CA ARG A 35 -14.74 -14.93 3.47
C ARG A 35 -14.84 -15.98 4.58
N ASP A 36 -15.30 -15.57 5.77
CA ASP A 36 -15.54 -16.40 6.95
C ASP A 36 -14.31 -17.09 7.56
N VAL A 37 -13.10 -16.76 7.08
CA VAL A 37 -11.84 -17.23 7.67
C VAL A 37 -11.14 -16.07 8.37
N THR A 38 -10.76 -16.31 9.63
CA THR A 38 -10.04 -15.31 10.43
C THR A 38 -8.54 -15.36 10.12
N TYR A 39 -7.97 -14.20 9.81
CA TYR A 39 -6.55 -13.98 9.57
C TYR A 39 -6.00 -12.92 10.51
N PHE A 40 -4.68 -12.92 10.70
CA PHE A 40 -3.97 -11.87 11.41
C PHE A 40 -3.28 -10.95 10.41
N VAL A 41 -3.49 -9.66 10.55
CA VAL A 41 -2.90 -8.61 9.69
C VAL A 41 -1.97 -7.75 10.52
N ALA A 42 -0.77 -7.51 10.02
CA ALA A 42 0.25 -6.73 10.70
C ALA A 42 1.12 -5.94 9.71
N LYS A 43 1.83 -4.93 10.23
CA LYS A 43 2.97 -4.32 9.54
C LYS A 43 4.09 -5.36 9.45
N ALA A 44 4.72 -5.48 8.28
CA ALA A 44 5.84 -6.40 8.08
C ALA A 44 7.04 -6.00 8.93
N LEU A 45 7.73 -6.99 9.48
CA LEU A 45 8.96 -6.85 10.24
C LEU A 45 10.15 -7.43 9.46
N PHE A 46 11.37 -7.08 9.86
CA PHE A 46 12.58 -7.69 9.28
C PHE A 46 12.61 -9.21 9.44
N THR A 47 11.99 -9.73 10.50
CA THR A 47 11.86 -11.17 10.76
C THR A 47 10.93 -11.89 9.77
N ASP A 48 10.08 -11.15 9.04
CA ASP A 48 9.17 -11.71 8.04
C ASP A 48 9.84 -11.91 6.68
N ILE A 49 11.00 -11.27 6.45
CA ILE A 49 11.70 -11.29 5.14
C ILE A 49 11.93 -12.71 4.61
N PRO A 50 12.41 -13.70 5.39
CA PRO A 50 12.60 -15.04 4.87
C PRO A 50 11.30 -15.65 4.33
N GLU A 51 10.18 -15.51 5.03
CA GLU A 51 8.89 -16.02 4.57
C GLU A 51 8.34 -15.25 3.36
N MET A 52 8.60 -13.93 3.27
CA MET A 52 8.24 -13.14 2.09
C MET A 52 8.98 -13.63 0.84
N ILE A 53 10.26 -13.94 0.94
CA ILE A 53 11.07 -14.52 -0.14
C ILE A 53 10.54 -15.91 -0.53
N GLU A 54 10.15 -16.75 0.44
CA GLU A 54 9.55 -18.06 0.15
C GLU A 54 8.22 -17.92 -0.60
N ILE A 55 7.40 -16.92 -0.28
CA ILE A 55 6.18 -16.64 -1.03
C ILE A 55 6.51 -16.23 -2.48
N GLU A 56 7.50 -15.36 -2.70
CA GLU A 56 7.94 -15.00 -4.06
C GLU A 56 8.40 -16.24 -4.84
N ARG A 57 9.24 -17.09 -4.24
CA ARG A 57 9.67 -18.35 -4.87
C ARG A 57 8.49 -19.23 -5.25
N ALA A 58 7.48 -19.33 -4.38
CA ALA A 58 6.27 -20.12 -4.67
C ALA A 58 5.45 -19.52 -5.83
N VAL A 59 5.42 -18.19 -5.98
CA VAL A 59 4.67 -17.50 -7.02
C VAL A 59 5.43 -17.44 -8.34
N TYR A 60 6.78 -17.32 -8.31
CA TYR A 60 7.61 -17.09 -9.49
C TYR A 60 8.46 -18.33 -9.87
N ALA A 61 7.89 -19.52 -9.77
CA ALA A 61 8.51 -20.78 -10.22
C ALA A 61 9.92 -21.03 -9.64
N GLY A 62 10.12 -20.75 -8.36
CA GLY A 62 11.38 -20.95 -7.65
C GLY A 62 12.31 -19.74 -7.63
N GLN A 63 12.00 -18.70 -8.38
CA GLN A 63 12.74 -17.43 -8.35
C GLN A 63 12.18 -16.48 -7.30
N ALA A 64 13.04 -15.66 -6.71
CA ALA A 64 12.61 -14.52 -5.90
C ALA A 64 13.17 -13.27 -6.58
N PRO A 65 12.31 -12.44 -7.19
CA PRO A 65 12.73 -11.17 -7.80
C PRO A 65 13.42 -10.23 -6.81
N TRP A 66 13.04 -10.31 -5.54
CA TRP A 66 13.62 -9.53 -4.47
C TRP A 66 14.41 -10.40 -3.50
N ASP A 67 15.64 -9.98 -3.21
CA ASP A 67 16.47 -10.60 -2.18
C ASP A 67 16.20 -9.99 -0.79
N SER A 68 16.87 -10.54 0.22
CA SER A 68 16.75 -10.04 1.60
C SER A 68 17.21 -8.59 1.76
N THR A 69 18.17 -8.15 0.95
CA THR A 69 18.70 -6.78 0.99
C THR A 69 17.66 -5.79 0.42
N ALA A 70 17.02 -6.15 -0.69
CA ALA A 70 15.96 -5.35 -1.30
C ALA A 70 14.80 -5.14 -0.32
N PHE A 71 14.25 -6.22 0.27
CA PHE A 71 13.20 -6.11 1.29
C PHE A 71 13.65 -5.31 2.51
N ALA A 72 14.87 -5.53 3.02
CA ALA A 72 15.38 -4.79 4.17
C ALA A 72 15.51 -3.29 3.90
N ASN A 73 15.89 -2.90 2.69
CA ASN A 73 15.99 -1.49 2.30
C ASN A 73 14.60 -0.83 2.25
N GLU A 74 13.59 -1.52 1.76
CA GLU A 74 12.22 -1.00 1.78
C GLU A 74 11.67 -0.88 3.20
N LEU A 75 11.84 -1.90 4.04
CA LEU A 75 11.34 -1.89 5.43
C LEU A 75 12.00 -0.81 6.31
N ARG A 76 13.24 -0.38 5.99
CA ARG A 76 13.91 0.75 6.71
C ARG A 76 13.27 2.10 6.41
N ARG A 77 12.57 2.23 5.29
CA ARG A 77 12.01 3.51 4.81
C ARG A 77 10.60 3.76 5.35
N GLU A 78 10.39 3.64 6.65
CA GLU A 78 9.08 3.70 7.29
C GLU A 78 8.28 4.98 7.05
N LYS A 79 8.93 6.07 6.60
CA LYS A 79 8.27 7.35 6.34
C LYS A 79 7.44 7.33 5.06
N ASP A 80 7.90 6.62 4.03
CA ASP A 80 7.32 6.61 2.70
C ASP A 80 7.06 5.19 2.16
N ARG A 81 7.23 4.16 3.00
CA ARG A 81 6.99 2.75 2.67
C ARG A 81 6.07 2.11 3.69
N LEU A 82 5.15 1.34 3.20
CA LEU A 82 4.30 0.50 4.04
C LEU A 82 4.26 -0.91 3.50
N TYR A 83 4.67 -1.86 4.33
CA TYR A 83 4.58 -3.28 4.06
C TYR A 83 3.63 -3.93 5.05
N LEU A 84 2.68 -4.71 4.56
CA LEU A 84 1.71 -5.47 5.36
C LEU A 84 1.83 -6.94 5.06
N VAL A 85 1.60 -7.75 6.09
CA VAL A 85 1.56 -9.21 6.01
C VAL A 85 0.23 -9.75 6.49
N ILE A 86 -0.20 -10.87 5.92
CA ILE A 86 -1.33 -11.68 6.40
C ILE A 86 -0.80 -13.03 6.86
N ARG A 87 -1.17 -13.40 8.08
CA ARG A 87 -0.81 -14.68 8.71
C ARG A 87 -2.03 -15.49 9.11
N LYS A 88 -1.89 -16.81 9.12
CA LYS A 88 -2.81 -17.75 9.75
C LYS A 88 -2.00 -18.86 10.40
N ASN A 89 -2.27 -19.15 11.68
CA ASN A 89 -1.53 -20.14 12.48
C ASN A 89 0.01 -19.91 12.35
N ASP A 90 0.44 -18.68 12.58
CA ASP A 90 1.83 -18.18 12.49
C ASP A 90 2.49 -18.27 11.10
N LYS A 91 1.89 -18.94 10.12
CA LYS A 91 2.39 -18.98 8.73
C LYS A 91 2.03 -17.70 8.00
N LEU A 92 3.01 -17.07 7.34
CA LEU A 92 2.80 -15.94 6.43
C LEU A 92 2.20 -16.45 5.11
N LEU A 93 1.09 -15.87 4.68
CA LEU A 93 0.30 -16.31 3.53
C LEU A 93 0.31 -15.33 2.38
N ALA A 94 0.46 -14.05 2.70
CA ALA A 94 0.44 -12.97 1.71
C ALA A 94 1.13 -11.75 2.27
N PHE A 95 1.66 -10.92 1.39
CA PHE A 95 2.16 -9.60 1.73
C PHE A 95 1.89 -8.60 0.61
N ILE A 96 1.97 -7.31 0.94
CA ILE A 96 1.93 -6.19 0.02
C ILE A 96 2.91 -5.13 0.48
N GLY A 97 3.61 -4.50 -0.47
CA GLY A 97 4.44 -3.33 -0.27
C GLY A 97 3.97 -2.16 -1.12
N SER A 98 4.04 -0.94 -0.57
CA SER A 98 3.69 0.28 -1.28
C SER A 98 4.61 1.42 -0.92
N THR A 99 4.95 2.23 -1.93
CA THR A 99 5.59 3.54 -1.80
C THR A 99 4.51 4.63 -1.79
N PHE A 100 4.63 5.60 -0.88
CA PHE A 100 3.75 6.76 -0.78
C PHE A 100 4.54 8.03 -1.13
N ASP A 101 4.49 8.45 -2.39
CA ASP A 101 5.19 9.65 -2.89
C ASP A 101 4.30 10.89 -2.76
N GLU A 102 4.66 11.79 -1.83
CA GLU A 102 3.93 13.05 -1.61
C GLU A 102 4.04 14.01 -2.78
N ARG A 103 5.15 13.99 -3.52
CA ARG A 103 5.40 14.92 -4.61
C ARG A 103 4.48 14.64 -5.80
N THR A 104 4.29 13.38 -6.15
CA THR A 104 3.39 12.94 -7.22
C THR A 104 1.97 12.71 -6.72
N ARG A 105 1.78 12.57 -5.41
CA ARG A 105 0.54 12.13 -4.76
C ARG A 105 0.10 10.76 -5.30
N ASP A 106 1.07 9.85 -5.48
CA ASP A 106 0.85 8.49 -5.95
C ASP A 106 1.24 7.47 -4.88
N ALA A 107 0.38 6.47 -4.67
CA ALA A 107 0.67 5.29 -3.85
C ALA A 107 1.01 4.12 -4.77
N HIS A 108 2.30 3.93 -5.02
CA HIS A 108 2.76 2.88 -5.93
C HIS A 108 2.86 1.52 -5.21
N ILE A 109 2.14 0.52 -5.70
CA ILE A 109 2.24 -0.86 -5.21
C ILE A 109 3.52 -1.48 -5.77
N THR A 110 4.54 -1.56 -4.92
CA THR A 110 5.87 -2.06 -5.30
C THR A 110 5.88 -3.56 -5.54
N ASN A 111 5.18 -4.31 -4.68
CA ASN A 111 4.98 -5.74 -4.83
C ASN A 111 3.75 -6.23 -4.04
N ILE A 112 3.15 -7.31 -4.52
CA ILE A 112 2.08 -8.04 -3.84
C ILE A 112 2.19 -9.51 -4.20
N ALA A 113 2.19 -10.37 -3.19
CA ALA A 113 2.23 -11.80 -3.42
C ALA A 113 1.33 -12.55 -2.43
N VAL A 114 0.72 -13.62 -2.91
CA VAL A 114 -0.15 -14.53 -2.14
C VAL A 114 0.29 -15.95 -2.46
N LEU A 115 0.53 -16.78 -1.42
CA LEU A 115 0.84 -18.19 -1.61
C LEU A 115 -0.17 -18.85 -2.56
N PRO A 116 0.27 -19.68 -3.53
CA PRO A 116 -0.60 -20.26 -4.55
C PRO A 116 -1.86 -20.93 -3.98
N GLU A 117 -1.73 -21.71 -2.90
CA GLU A 117 -2.85 -22.40 -2.24
C GLU A 117 -3.84 -21.46 -1.52
N TYR A 118 -3.50 -20.19 -1.37
CA TYR A 118 -4.35 -19.14 -0.78
C TYR A 118 -4.83 -18.10 -1.79
N GLN A 119 -4.45 -18.22 -3.05
CA GLN A 119 -4.98 -17.35 -4.11
C GLN A 119 -6.48 -17.59 -4.32
N GLY A 120 -7.18 -16.62 -4.90
CA GLY A 120 -8.63 -16.69 -5.11
C GLY A 120 -9.48 -16.57 -3.83
N LYS A 121 -8.87 -16.54 -2.63
CA LYS A 121 -9.57 -16.46 -1.32
C LYS A 121 -9.80 -15.02 -0.83
N GLY A 122 -9.48 -14.00 -1.63
CA GLY A 122 -9.74 -12.59 -1.31
C GLY A 122 -8.59 -11.86 -0.63
N LEU A 123 -7.47 -12.53 -0.29
CA LEU A 123 -6.35 -11.92 0.45
C LEU A 123 -5.72 -10.75 -0.31
N GLY A 124 -5.46 -10.91 -1.61
CA GLY A 124 -4.89 -9.84 -2.44
C GLY A 124 -5.84 -8.64 -2.55
N ARG A 125 -7.14 -8.86 -2.78
CA ARG A 125 -8.16 -7.81 -2.80
C ARG A 125 -8.22 -7.05 -1.47
N PHE A 126 -8.13 -7.76 -0.36
CA PHE A 126 -8.15 -7.15 0.97
C PHE A 126 -6.92 -6.26 1.20
N LEU A 127 -5.72 -6.75 0.88
CA LEU A 127 -4.48 -5.98 1.01
C LEU A 127 -4.48 -4.72 0.14
N LEU A 128 -4.88 -4.83 -1.13
CA LEU A 128 -5.04 -3.69 -2.04
C LEU A 128 -6.05 -2.68 -1.48
N GLY A 129 -7.18 -3.15 -0.96
CA GLY A 129 -8.20 -2.30 -0.35
C GLY A 129 -7.67 -1.48 0.84
N ILE A 130 -6.74 -2.03 1.63
CA ILE A 130 -6.09 -1.26 2.70
C ILE A 130 -5.22 -0.15 2.10
N MET A 131 -4.39 -0.45 1.08
CA MET A 131 -3.50 0.55 0.47
C MET A 131 -4.29 1.66 -0.21
N ILE A 132 -5.37 1.32 -0.93
CA ILE A 132 -6.28 2.29 -1.56
C ILE A 132 -6.88 3.22 -0.50
N LYS A 133 -7.44 2.68 0.59
CA LYS A 133 -8.02 3.50 1.67
C LYS A 133 -6.99 4.42 2.33
N LYS A 134 -5.74 3.97 2.47
CA LYS A 134 -4.66 4.80 3.01
C LYS A 134 -4.29 5.92 2.05
N ALA A 135 -4.19 5.64 0.74
CA ALA A 135 -3.96 6.64 -0.29
C ALA A 135 -5.09 7.70 -0.31
N GLN A 136 -6.35 7.28 -0.22
CA GLN A 136 -7.51 8.17 -0.09
C GLN A 136 -7.42 9.06 1.16
N LYS A 137 -7.12 8.47 2.32
CA LYS A 137 -6.98 9.23 3.59
C LYS A 137 -5.82 10.24 3.56
N LEU A 138 -4.79 9.97 2.76
CA LEU A 138 -3.67 10.89 2.53
C LEU A 138 -3.95 11.90 1.40
N ASN A 139 -5.15 11.88 0.83
CA ASN A 139 -5.56 12.71 -0.29
C ASN A 139 -4.60 12.57 -1.50
N TYR A 140 -4.23 11.34 -1.82
CA TYR A 140 -3.44 11.01 -3.00
C TYR A 140 -4.33 10.97 -4.24
N LYS A 141 -3.73 11.20 -5.42
CA LYS A 141 -4.45 11.26 -6.70
C LYS A 141 -4.59 9.90 -7.34
N THR A 142 -3.58 9.04 -7.14
CA THR A 142 -3.51 7.74 -7.80
C THR A 142 -3.01 6.64 -6.87
N VAL A 143 -3.39 5.42 -7.22
CA VAL A 143 -2.68 4.20 -6.81
C VAL A 143 -2.21 3.52 -8.09
N SER A 144 -0.91 3.28 -8.22
CA SER A 144 -0.30 2.73 -9.43
C SER A 144 0.37 1.37 -9.19
N LEU A 145 0.54 0.59 -10.24
CA LEU A 145 1.27 -0.67 -10.23
C LEU A 145 1.67 -1.13 -11.62
N GLU A 146 2.67 -2.02 -11.71
CA GLU A 146 2.96 -2.82 -12.88
C GLU A 146 2.57 -4.28 -12.68
N VAL A 147 2.07 -4.89 -13.74
CA VAL A 147 1.72 -6.31 -13.73
C VAL A 147 2.16 -7.00 -15.03
N ARG A 148 2.72 -8.21 -14.92
CA ARG A 148 3.12 -9.00 -16.08
C ARG A 148 1.97 -9.13 -17.10
N VAL A 149 2.26 -8.98 -18.37
CA VAL A 149 1.28 -9.17 -19.44
C VAL A 149 0.64 -10.56 -19.38
N SER A 150 1.39 -11.58 -18.98
CA SER A 150 0.90 -12.96 -18.81
C SER A 150 -0.02 -13.14 -17.60
N ASN A 151 0.08 -12.30 -16.55
CA ASN A 151 -0.68 -12.46 -15.30
C ASN A 151 -2.13 -11.95 -15.42
N LYS A 152 -2.95 -12.66 -16.21
CA LYS A 152 -4.35 -12.29 -16.46
C LYS A 152 -5.23 -12.29 -15.21
N ASN A 153 -4.90 -13.13 -14.22
CA ASN A 153 -5.64 -13.19 -12.97
C ASN A 153 -5.45 -11.92 -12.13
N ALA A 154 -4.21 -11.44 -12.00
CA ALA A 154 -3.93 -10.18 -11.31
C ALA A 154 -4.54 -8.99 -12.06
N GLN A 155 -4.39 -8.92 -13.40
CA GLN A 155 -5.01 -7.87 -14.22
C GLN A 155 -6.54 -7.83 -14.04
N ARG A 156 -7.22 -8.99 -13.93
CA ARG A 156 -8.66 -9.04 -13.63
C ARG A 156 -8.94 -8.47 -12.26
N LEU A 157 -8.19 -8.88 -11.23
CA LEU A 157 -8.34 -8.36 -9.87
C LEU A 157 -8.20 -6.83 -9.83
N TYR A 158 -7.23 -6.28 -10.54
CA TYR A 158 -7.00 -4.83 -10.58
C TYR A 158 -8.15 -4.10 -11.29
N ARG A 159 -8.63 -4.61 -12.44
CA ARG A 159 -9.82 -4.04 -13.11
C ARG A 159 -11.08 -4.11 -12.24
N ASP A 160 -11.28 -5.20 -11.50
CA ASP A 160 -12.38 -5.33 -10.53
C ASP A 160 -12.28 -4.31 -9.38
N LEU A 161 -11.10 -3.74 -9.14
CA LEU A 161 -10.83 -2.66 -8.19
C LEU A 161 -10.75 -1.29 -8.88
N GLN A 162 -11.21 -1.21 -10.14
CA GLN A 162 -11.28 0.00 -10.96
C GLN A 162 -9.91 0.56 -11.38
N PHE A 163 -8.85 -0.26 -11.38
CA PHE A 163 -7.61 0.13 -12.04
C PHE A 163 -7.80 0.09 -13.56
N GLU A 164 -7.33 1.12 -14.22
CA GLU A 164 -7.31 1.25 -15.68
C GLU A 164 -5.90 0.98 -16.21
N GLN A 165 -5.81 0.46 -17.43
CA GLN A 165 -4.53 0.31 -18.10
C GLN A 165 -4.11 1.66 -18.67
N THR A 166 -2.94 2.17 -18.27
CA THR A 166 -2.39 3.45 -18.72
C THR A 166 -1.24 3.30 -19.70
N GLY A 167 -0.59 2.11 -19.71
CA GLY A 167 0.54 1.89 -20.61
C GLY A 167 1.02 0.45 -20.66
N ILE A 168 2.12 0.26 -21.41
CA ILE A 168 2.90 -0.98 -21.46
C ILE A 168 4.39 -0.61 -21.39
N LYS A 169 5.11 -1.18 -20.43
CA LYS A 169 6.57 -1.08 -20.31
C LYS A 169 7.22 -2.30 -20.95
N ARG A 170 7.93 -2.10 -22.05
CA ARG A 170 8.58 -3.17 -22.79
C ARG A 170 9.79 -3.71 -22.05
N GLY A 171 9.91 -5.06 -21.98
CA GLY A 171 11.03 -5.75 -21.35
C GLY A 171 11.25 -5.40 -19.88
N TYR A 172 10.20 -5.06 -19.16
CA TYR A 172 10.26 -4.49 -17.80
C TYR A 172 10.80 -5.47 -16.77
N TYR A 173 10.39 -6.74 -16.85
CA TYR A 173 10.80 -7.74 -15.86
C TYR A 173 12.19 -8.26 -16.16
N PHE A 174 13.10 -8.07 -15.20
CA PHE A 174 14.46 -8.58 -15.31
C PHE A 174 14.45 -10.12 -15.32
N GLY A 175 15.24 -10.71 -16.22
CA GLY A 175 15.40 -12.17 -16.34
C GLY A 175 14.77 -12.74 -17.61
N ASP A 176 13.48 -12.57 -17.81
CA ASP A 176 12.75 -13.05 -19.00
C ASP A 176 12.36 -11.94 -19.97
N HIS A 177 12.63 -10.69 -19.63
CA HIS A 177 12.27 -9.49 -20.41
C HIS A 177 10.78 -9.39 -20.77
N GLU A 178 9.92 -10.00 -19.95
CA GLU A 178 8.47 -9.88 -20.16
C GLU A 178 8.02 -8.42 -20.01
N ASP A 179 7.08 -8.01 -20.84
CA ASP A 179 6.46 -6.70 -20.76
C ASP A 179 5.58 -6.58 -19.50
N ALA A 180 5.47 -5.37 -18.97
CA ALA A 180 4.51 -5.04 -17.94
C ALA A 180 3.37 -4.19 -18.50
N VAL A 181 2.17 -4.43 -18.00
CA VAL A 181 1.02 -3.53 -18.13
C VAL A 181 1.09 -2.54 -16.98
N ASP A 182 1.16 -1.24 -17.28
CA ASP A 182 0.96 -0.18 -16.30
C ASP A 182 -0.53 -0.04 -16.01
N MET A 183 -0.89 -0.01 -14.74
CA MET A 183 -2.27 0.18 -14.31
C MET A 183 -2.35 1.21 -13.19
N GLU A 184 -3.37 2.07 -13.27
CA GLU A 184 -3.62 3.14 -12.30
C GLU A 184 -5.09 3.16 -11.87
N LEU A 185 -5.30 3.38 -10.59
CA LEU A 185 -6.59 3.73 -10.02
C LEU A 185 -6.58 5.23 -9.70
N PHE A 186 -7.44 5.99 -10.36
CA PHE A 186 -7.63 7.40 -10.08
C PHE A 186 -8.56 7.55 -8.86
N LEU A 187 -8.08 8.27 -7.85
CA LEU A 187 -8.82 8.53 -6.63
C LEU A 187 -9.53 9.89 -6.77
N ASN A 188 -10.81 9.94 -6.39
CA ASN A 188 -11.51 11.22 -6.32
C ASN A 188 -10.87 12.09 -5.24
N GLU A 189 -10.71 13.37 -5.51
CA GLU A 189 -10.33 14.33 -4.46
C GLU A 189 -11.48 14.37 -3.45
N ASN A 190 -11.18 14.18 -2.16
CA ASN A 190 -12.18 14.37 -1.11
C ASN A 190 -12.56 15.86 -1.08
N GLU A 191 -13.84 16.16 -1.28
CA GLU A 191 -14.38 17.53 -1.26
C GLU A 191 -14.32 18.19 0.13
N ASP A 192 -13.89 17.46 1.17
CA ASP A 192 -13.92 17.92 2.57
C ASP A 192 -12.87 18.99 2.93
N GLU A 193 -12.02 19.48 2.03
CA GLU A 193 -11.05 20.56 2.29
C GLU A 193 -11.46 21.93 1.70
N ALA A 194 -12.67 22.07 1.14
CA ALA A 194 -13.10 23.32 0.49
C ALA A 194 -13.76 24.35 1.42
N GLU A 195 -14.00 24.05 2.70
CA GLU A 195 -14.76 24.95 3.59
C GLU A 195 -13.95 25.73 4.65
N ASP A 196 -12.61 25.76 4.58
CA ASP A 196 -11.81 26.62 5.48
C ASP A 196 -11.15 27.77 4.71
N GLY A 197 -11.95 28.73 4.25
CA GLY A 197 -11.36 29.93 3.65
C GLY A 197 -12.35 30.92 3.08
N VAL A 198 -12.82 31.79 3.91
CA VAL A 198 -13.23 33.19 3.70
C VAL A 198 -14.59 33.50 4.36
N GLU A 199 -14.52 33.90 5.61
CA GLU A 199 -15.57 34.80 6.13
C GLU A 199 -15.45 36.16 5.42
N PRO A 200 -16.52 36.71 4.85
CA PRO A 200 -16.48 38.06 4.33
C PRO A 200 -16.46 39.06 5.48
N GLU A 201 -15.37 39.86 5.56
CA GLU A 201 -15.34 41.05 6.41
C GLU A 201 -16.52 41.94 6.07
N THR A 202 -17.49 42.00 6.95
CA THR A 202 -18.52 43.04 6.96
C THR A 202 -17.88 44.37 7.31
N ARG A 203 -17.64 45.21 6.28
CA ARG A 203 -17.37 46.62 6.48
C ARG A 203 -18.64 47.30 6.96
N GLU A 204 -18.72 47.62 8.22
CA GLU A 204 -19.61 48.64 8.72
C GLU A 204 -19.12 50.01 8.23
N GLN A 205 -19.95 50.66 7.44
CA GLN A 205 -19.80 52.10 7.14
C GLN A 205 -20.63 52.86 8.16
N ASN A 206 -19.98 53.74 8.88
CA ASN A 206 -20.51 54.93 9.47
C ASN A 206 -19.75 56.15 8.98
#